data_a8ee54a60f01933318648a072bbd813a
#
_entry.id   a8ee54a60f01933318648a072bbd813a
#
_cell.length_a   1.000
_cell.length_b   1.000
_cell.length_c   1.000
_cell.angle_alpha   90.00
_cell.angle_beta   90.00
_cell.angle_gamma   90.00
#
_symmetry.space_group_name_H-M   'P 1'
#
loop_
_entity.id
_entity.type
_entity.pdbx_description
1 polymer ?
#
loop_
_entity_poly.entity_id
_entity_poly.type
_entity_poly.pdbx_seq_one_letter_code
_entity_poly.pdbx_strand_id
1 'polypeptide(L)'
;GGKDLTRSTGQVKDGEIESKKKTINLKETNQEFLRKQFEEQEKAKLNELKQRIEKMVEGSPTLKQFKNQLLLDITSEGLRIQIVDEQNRPMFDSSSADLKPYTKEILREIGRALNSVGNRVTVSGHTDAARFSGGEKGFSNWELSANRANASRRELVVGGMDDHKVLRV
;
A
#
# COMPACT_ATOMS: atom_id res chain seq x y z
N GLY A 1 6.98 5.41 -70.00
CA GLY A 1 5.97 4.90 -69.13
C GLY A 1 6.38 4.10 -67.92
N GLY A 2 7.61 3.54 -67.79
CA GLY A 2 7.98 2.67 -66.67
C GLY A 2 8.29 3.40 -65.35
N LYS A 3 8.51 4.69 -65.36
CA LYS A 3 8.87 5.49 -64.18
C LYS A 3 7.66 5.86 -63.32
N ASP A 4 6.47 5.98 -63.87
CA ASP A 4 5.26 6.33 -63.14
C ASP A 4 4.69 5.16 -62.33
N LEU A 5 4.85 3.92 -62.84
CA LEU A 5 4.42 2.72 -62.15
C LEU A 5 5.24 2.42 -60.86
N THR A 6 6.52 2.71 -60.89
CA THR A 6 7.40 2.53 -59.73
C THR A 6 7.16 3.57 -58.61
N ARG A 7 6.75 4.79 -58.96
CA ARG A 7 6.39 5.82 -57.99
C ARG A 7 5.06 5.53 -57.28
N SER A 8 4.08 5.01 -58.03
CA SER A 8 2.78 4.62 -57.48
C SER A 8 2.87 3.47 -56.49
N THR A 9 3.73 2.46 -56.77
CA THR A 9 3.91 1.31 -55.88
C THR A 9 4.64 1.70 -54.57
N GLY A 10 5.57 2.68 -54.60
CA GLY A 10 6.25 3.17 -53.43
C GLY A 10 5.36 3.94 -52.45
N GLN A 11 4.42 4.75 -52.98
CA GLN A 11 3.46 5.49 -52.15
C GLN A 11 2.44 4.57 -51.46
N VAL A 12 2.02 3.50 -52.08
CA VAL A 12 1.10 2.52 -51.48
C VAL A 12 1.78 1.76 -50.34
N LYS A 13 3.04 1.38 -50.46
CA LYS A 13 3.81 0.73 -49.39
C LYS A 13 4.00 1.65 -48.16
N ASP A 14 4.33 2.90 -48.37
CA ASP A 14 4.52 3.87 -47.29
C ASP A 14 3.20 4.14 -46.55
N GLY A 15 2.07 4.20 -47.26
CA GLY A 15 0.75 4.34 -46.66
C GLY A 15 0.33 3.17 -45.77
N GLU A 16 0.63 1.94 -46.19
CA GLU A 16 0.34 0.74 -45.42
C GLU A 16 1.18 0.66 -44.14
N ILE A 17 2.45 1.03 -44.15
CA ILE A 17 3.33 1.06 -43.00
C ILE A 17 2.87 2.11 -42.00
N GLU A 18 2.50 3.30 -42.42
CA GLU A 18 1.96 4.35 -41.57
C GLU A 18 0.65 3.95 -40.91
N SER A 19 -0.26 3.31 -41.64
CA SER A 19 -1.53 2.78 -41.13
C SER A 19 -1.31 1.76 -40.02
N LYS A 20 -0.37 0.83 -40.18
CA LYS A 20 -0.02 -0.17 -39.15
C LYS A 20 0.58 0.45 -37.91
N LYS A 21 1.48 1.44 -38.07
CA LYS A 21 2.07 2.19 -36.93
C LYS A 21 1.01 2.94 -36.14
N LYS A 22 0.07 3.61 -36.80
CA LYS A 22 -1.05 4.30 -36.13
C LYS A 22 -1.94 3.35 -35.35
N THR A 23 -2.23 2.17 -35.88
CA THR A 23 -3.05 1.15 -35.24
C THR A 23 -2.36 0.63 -33.97
N ILE A 24 -1.05 0.38 -34.00
CA ILE A 24 -0.27 -0.08 -32.87
C ILE A 24 -0.23 1.01 -31.78
N ASN A 25 -0.01 2.27 -32.13
CA ASN A 25 0.01 3.38 -31.20
C ASN A 25 -1.35 3.60 -30.53
N LEU A 26 -2.46 3.42 -31.23
CA LEU A 26 -3.80 3.51 -30.68
C LEU A 26 -4.08 2.40 -29.67
N LYS A 27 -3.64 1.17 -29.93
CA LYS A 27 -3.77 0.06 -28.98
C LYS A 27 -2.98 0.30 -27.71
N GLU A 28 -1.74 0.74 -27.82
CA GLU A 28 -0.89 1.08 -26.68
C GLU A 28 -1.49 2.23 -25.85
N THR A 29 -2.00 3.27 -26.49
CA THR A 29 -2.66 4.40 -25.84
C THR A 29 -3.92 3.96 -25.11
N ASN A 30 -4.74 3.07 -25.70
CA ASN A 30 -5.93 2.54 -25.06
C ASN A 30 -5.60 1.66 -23.85
N GLN A 31 -4.59 0.81 -23.95
CA GLN A 31 -4.13 -0.01 -22.83
C GLN A 31 -3.59 0.84 -21.69
N GLU A 32 -2.83 1.88 -22.00
CA GLU A 32 -2.33 2.82 -21.01
C GLU A 32 -3.46 3.63 -20.34
N PHE A 33 -4.45 4.06 -21.11
CA PHE A 33 -5.63 4.75 -20.60
C PHE A 33 -6.42 3.85 -19.63
N LEU A 34 -6.67 2.60 -20.01
CA LEU A 34 -7.36 1.63 -19.15
C LEU A 34 -6.58 1.33 -17.87
N ARG A 35 -5.26 1.22 -17.97
CA ARG A 35 -4.40 1.02 -16.81
C ARG A 35 -4.47 2.21 -15.86
N LYS A 36 -4.43 3.43 -16.37
CA LYS A 36 -4.56 4.66 -15.57
C LYS A 36 -5.91 4.75 -14.88
N GLN A 37 -6.99 4.42 -15.59
CA GLN A 37 -8.33 4.37 -15.00
C GLN A 37 -8.41 3.35 -13.87
N PHE A 38 -7.86 2.18 -14.07
CA PHE A 38 -7.82 1.13 -13.04
C PHE A 38 -7.04 1.59 -11.81
N GLU A 39 -5.85 2.17 -12.01
CA GLU A 39 -5.03 2.72 -10.93
C GLU A 39 -5.75 3.83 -10.15
N GLU A 40 -6.44 4.73 -10.85
CA GLU A 40 -7.22 5.80 -10.22
C GLU A 40 -8.39 5.26 -9.41
N GLN A 41 -9.08 4.24 -9.92
CA GLN A 41 -10.16 3.58 -9.19
C GLN A 41 -9.65 2.87 -7.94
N GLU A 42 -8.51 2.19 -8.03
CA GLU A 42 -7.88 1.54 -6.87
C GLU A 42 -7.44 2.57 -5.82
N LYS A 43 -6.85 3.69 -6.25
CA LYS A 43 -6.50 4.79 -5.35
C LYS A 43 -7.73 5.38 -4.67
N ALA A 44 -8.82 5.57 -5.41
CA ALA A 44 -10.08 6.09 -4.87
C ALA A 44 -10.64 5.16 -3.79
N LYS A 45 -10.62 3.85 -4.01
CA LYS A 45 -11.04 2.85 -3.03
C LYS A 45 -10.18 2.88 -1.77
N LEU A 46 -8.86 3.00 -1.93
CA LEU A 46 -7.92 3.09 -0.83
C LEU A 46 -8.11 4.38 -0.03
N ASN A 47 -8.32 5.51 -0.70
CA ASN A 47 -8.64 6.78 -0.04
C ASN A 47 -9.94 6.70 0.75
N GLU A 48 -10.95 6.08 0.19
CA GLU A 48 -12.23 5.86 0.88
C GLU A 48 -12.05 5.00 2.12
N LEU A 49 -11.27 3.93 2.02
CA LEU A 49 -10.92 3.08 3.15
C LEU A 49 -10.15 3.85 4.22
N LYS A 50 -9.14 4.62 3.82
CA LYS A 50 -8.37 5.47 4.73
C LYS A 50 -9.27 6.43 5.49
N GLN A 51 -10.16 7.13 4.80
CA GLN A 51 -11.11 8.05 5.42
C GLN A 51 -12.07 7.33 6.37
N ARG A 52 -12.51 6.13 6.03
CA ARG A 52 -13.38 5.33 6.89
C ARG A 52 -12.67 4.94 8.19
N ILE A 53 -11.43 4.53 8.12
CA ILE A 53 -10.63 4.20 9.30
C ILE A 53 -10.36 5.44 10.13
N GLU A 54 -10.01 6.56 9.49
CA GLU A 54 -9.80 7.84 10.19
C GLU A 54 -11.06 8.31 10.91
N LYS A 55 -12.23 8.18 10.30
CA LYS A 55 -13.51 8.50 10.94
C LYS A 55 -13.82 7.57 12.10
N MET A 56 -13.50 6.29 11.97
CA MET A 56 -13.66 5.32 13.05
C MET A 56 -12.79 5.69 14.25
N VAL A 57 -11.55 6.09 13.99
CA VAL A 57 -10.61 6.55 15.02
C VAL A 57 -11.12 7.83 15.69
N GLU A 58 -11.54 8.82 14.91
CA GLU A 58 -12.07 10.10 15.42
C GLU A 58 -13.37 9.91 16.21
N GLY A 59 -14.21 8.96 15.83
CA GLY A 59 -15.47 8.69 16.50
C GLY A 59 -15.35 7.89 17.79
N SER A 60 -14.21 7.33 18.09
CA SER A 60 -13.98 6.54 19.31
C SER A 60 -13.08 7.30 20.26
N PRO A 61 -13.54 7.64 21.50
CA PRO A 61 -12.67 8.28 22.48
C PRO A 61 -11.42 7.45 22.80
N THR A 62 -11.53 6.15 22.78
CA THR A 62 -10.40 5.24 23.05
C THR A 62 -9.38 5.27 21.91
N LEU A 63 -9.84 5.19 20.66
CA LEU A 63 -8.97 5.16 19.49
C LEU A 63 -8.35 6.53 19.17
N LYS A 64 -9.08 7.61 19.45
CA LYS A 64 -8.62 8.99 19.18
C LYS A 64 -7.31 9.31 19.87
N GLN A 65 -7.05 8.74 21.04
CA GLN A 65 -5.81 8.89 21.77
C GLN A 65 -4.58 8.41 20.96
N PHE A 66 -4.78 7.45 20.07
CA PHE A 66 -3.72 6.81 19.30
C PHE A 66 -3.60 7.32 17.86
N LYS A 67 -4.28 8.41 17.54
CA LYS A 67 -4.31 9.00 16.19
C LYS A 67 -2.93 9.23 15.59
N ASN A 68 -1.98 9.70 16.41
CA ASN A 68 -0.62 9.99 15.97
C ASN A 68 0.30 8.76 15.98
N GLN A 69 -0.18 7.65 16.48
CA GLN A 69 0.59 6.40 16.60
C GLN A 69 0.19 5.36 15.56
N LEU A 70 -0.97 5.54 14.93
CA LEU A 70 -1.46 4.71 13.84
C LEU A 70 -1.53 5.55 12.58
N LEU A 71 -0.48 5.47 11.77
CA LEU A 71 -0.37 6.26 10.55
C LEU A 71 -0.81 5.43 9.35
N LEU A 72 -1.74 5.97 8.58
CA LEU A 72 -2.30 5.35 7.39
C LEU A 72 -1.85 6.12 6.16
N ASP A 73 -1.13 5.45 5.27
CA ASP A 73 -0.65 6.03 4.02
C ASP A 73 -1.08 5.17 2.84
N ILE A 74 -1.25 5.82 1.70
CA ILE A 74 -1.44 5.13 0.44
C ILE A 74 -0.13 5.16 -0.33
N THR A 75 0.36 3.98 -0.66
CA THR A 75 1.59 3.80 -1.45
C THR A 75 1.26 3.12 -2.77
N SER A 76 2.26 2.99 -3.64
CA SER A 76 2.13 2.23 -4.88
C SER A 76 1.78 0.75 -4.66
N GLU A 77 2.05 0.22 -3.47
CA GLU A 77 1.76 -1.18 -3.12
C GLU A 77 0.39 -1.36 -2.46
N GLY A 78 -0.31 -0.30 -2.10
CA GLY A 78 -1.61 -0.33 -1.45
C GLY A 78 -1.67 0.51 -0.18
N LEU A 79 -2.47 0.10 0.79
CA LEU A 79 -2.57 0.78 2.08
C LEU A 79 -1.43 0.34 3.00
N ARG A 80 -0.71 1.31 3.55
CA ARG A 80 0.33 1.06 4.54
C ARG A 80 -0.15 1.51 5.93
N ILE A 81 -0.04 0.61 6.89
CA ILE A 81 -0.32 0.89 8.30
C ILE A 81 1.00 0.95 9.05
N GLN A 82 1.30 2.10 9.63
CA GLN A 82 2.49 2.29 10.44
C GLN A 82 2.09 2.40 11.90
N ILE A 83 2.71 1.58 12.74
CA ILE A 83 2.48 1.57 14.18
C ILE A 83 3.70 2.21 14.83
N VAL A 84 3.50 3.37 15.44
CA VAL A 84 4.55 4.20 16.01
C VAL A 84 4.44 4.22 17.53
N ASP A 85 5.55 3.89 18.18
CA ASP A 85 5.66 3.94 19.64
C ASP A 85 5.90 5.37 20.12
N GLU A 86 5.23 5.75 21.21
CA GLU A 86 5.50 6.99 21.95
C GLU A 86 5.84 6.67 23.39
N GLN A 87 6.69 7.49 24.01
CA GLN A 87 7.13 7.26 25.38
C GLN A 87 5.98 7.16 26.38
N ASN A 88 4.98 8.02 26.23
CA ASN A 88 3.85 8.08 27.17
C ASN A 88 2.73 7.09 26.83
N ARG A 89 2.71 6.56 25.62
CA ARG A 89 1.71 5.60 25.15
C ARG A 89 2.37 4.55 24.27
N PRO A 90 3.10 3.60 24.87
CA PRO A 90 3.75 2.56 24.08
C PRO A 90 2.71 1.62 23.49
N MET A 91 2.89 1.26 22.22
CA MET A 91 2.06 0.27 21.54
C MET A 91 2.54 -1.15 21.81
N PHE A 92 3.78 -1.28 22.22
CA PHE A 92 4.44 -2.55 22.54
C PHE A 92 5.08 -2.48 23.91
N ASP A 93 5.33 -3.62 24.51
CA ASP A 93 6.15 -3.70 25.71
C ASP A 93 7.58 -3.29 25.39
N SER A 94 8.26 -2.71 26.39
CA SER A 94 9.60 -2.18 26.20
C SER A 94 10.56 -3.23 25.62
N SER A 95 11.29 -2.84 24.59
CA SER A 95 12.26 -3.71 23.88
C SER A 95 11.70 -5.06 23.44
N SER A 96 10.40 -5.13 23.21
CA SER A 96 9.68 -6.35 22.89
C SER A 96 8.77 -6.15 21.66
N ALA A 97 8.39 -7.25 21.04
CA ALA A 97 7.35 -7.30 20.02
C ALA A 97 5.97 -7.63 20.61
N ASP A 98 5.87 -7.75 21.93
CA ASP A 98 4.59 -8.01 22.60
C ASP A 98 3.72 -6.76 22.60
N LEU A 99 2.53 -6.89 22.04
CA LEU A 99 1.56 -5.80 21.94
C LEU A 99 0.90 -5.53 23.29
N LYS A 100 0.72 -4.27 23.61
CA LYS A 100 -0.12 -3.85 24.72
C LYS A 100 -1.57 -4.32 24.48
N PRO A 101 -2.34 -4.63 25.54
CA PRO A 101 -3.73 -5.07 25.38
C PRO A 101 -4.59 -4.12 24.54
N TYR A 102 -4.47 -2.80 24.76
CA TYR A 102 -5.20 -1.81 23.99
C TYR A 102 -4.78 -1.79 22.53
N THR A 103 -3.50 -2.05 22.22
CA THR A 103 -3.01 -2.14 20.85
C THR A 103 -3.65 -3.32 20.13
N LYS A 104 -3.75 -4.46 20.80
CA LYS A 104 -4.43 -5.64 20.24
C LYS A 104 -5.88 -5.35 19.87
N GLU A 105 -6.62 -4.69 20.74
CA GLU A 105 -8.01 -4.33 20.49
C GLU A 105 -8.16 -3.41 19.29
N ILE A 106 -7.31 -2.38 19.21
CA ILE A 106 -7.30 -1.43 18.09
C ILE A 106 -7.03 -2.15 16.78
N LEU A 107 -6.01 -3.00 16.74
CA LEU A 107 -5.66 -3.73 15.51
C LEU A 107 -6.74 -4.72 15.09
N ARG A 108 -7.41 -5.36 16.03
CA ARG A 108 -8.54 -6.24 15.74
C ARG A 108 -9.71 -5.47 15.11
N GLU A 109 -10.01 -4.28 15.60
CA GLU A 109 -11.04 -3.41 15.01
C GLU A 109 -10.67 -2.96 13.60
N ILE A 110 -9.41 -2.55 13.39
CA ILE A 110 -8.91 -2.18 12.07
C ILE A 110 -8.95 -3.39 11.13
N GLY A 111 -8.53 -4.57 11.60
CA GLY A 111 -8.57 -5.79 10.81
C GLY A 111 -9.97 -6.14 10.33
N ARG A 112 -10.98 -5.92 11.17
CA ARG A 112 -12.38 -6.12 10.82
C ARG A 112 -12.82 -5.16 9.72
N ALA A 113 -12.42 -3.89 9.81
CA ALA A 113 -12.72 -2.88 8.80
C ALA A 113 -12.02 -3.18 7.46
N LEU A 114 -10.78 -3.66 7.51
CA LEU A 114 -10.00 -4.00 6.32
C LEU A 114 -10.55 -5.23 5.57
N ASN A 115 -11.26 -6.10 6.26
CA ASN A 115 -11.83 -7.30 5.63
C ASN A 115 -12.89 -6.98 4.57
N SER A 116 -13.55 -5.84 4.67
CA SER A 116 -14.57 -5.41 3.71
C SER A 116 -13.99 -4.90 2.38
N VAL A 117 -12.67 -4.78 2.28
CA VAL A 117 -12.01 -4.20 1.10
C VAL A 117 -11.03 -5.21 0.52
N GLY A 118 -11.06 -5.42 -0.81
CA GLY A 118 -10.20 -6.38 -1.51
C GLY A 118 -8.76 -5.91 -1.75
N ASN A 119 -8.29 -4.90 -1.04
CA ASN A 119 -7.02 -4.25 -1.31
C ASN A 119 -5.86 -4.81 -0.50
N ARG A 120 -4.64 -4.64 -1.03
CA ARG A 120 -3.41 -5.09 -0.39
C ARG A 120 -3.00 -4.14 0.73
N VAL A 121 -2.44 -4.70 1.79
CA VAL A 121 -2.05 -4.00 3.01
C VAL A 121 -0.57 -4.25 3.31
N THR A 122 0.14 -3.19 3.68
CA THR A 122 1.50 -3.27 4.19
C THR A 122 1.49 -2.86 5.66
N VAL A 123 2.13 -3.63 6.52
CA VAL A 123 2.20 -3.36 7.96
C VAL A 123 3.63 -3.07 8.34
N SER A 124 3.86 -1.98 9.07
CA SER A 124 5.18 -1.58 9.55
C SER A 124 5.14 -1.28 11.04
N GLY A 125 6.07 -1.87 11.79
CA GLY A 125 6.31 -1.55 13.19
C GLY A 125 7.60 -0.72 13.30
N HIS A 126 7.56 0.34 14.10
CA HIS A 126 8.70 1.23 14.27
C HIS A 126 9.29 1.13 15.68
N THR A 127 10.61 1.26 15.75
CA THR A 127 11.36 1.42 16.99
C THR A 127 12.08 2.78 16.96
N ASP A 128 12.72 3.16 18.06
CA ASP A 128 13.60 4.33 18.09
C ASP A 128 14.93 4.07 17.35
N ALA A 129 14.85 3.47 16.18
CA ALA A 129 16.00 3.05 15.37
C ALA A 129 16.91 4.19 14.95
N ALA A 130 16.41 5.42 14.91
CA ALA A 130 17.19 6.60 14.58
C ALA A 130 18.37 6.85 15.54
N ARG A 131 18.32 6.33 16.75
CA ARG A 131 19.37 6.44 17.75
C ARG A 131 20.49 5.43 17.58
N PHE A 132 20.31 4.42 16.75
CA PHE A 132 21.21 3.28 16.62
C PHE A 132 21.54 3.02 15.15
N SER A 133 22.19 3.99 14.53
CA SER A 133 22.63 3.84 13.14
C SER A 133 23.94 3.07 13.10
N GLY A 134 23.87 1.77 12.82
CA GLY A 134 25.02 0.90 12.54
C GLY A 134 25.33 -0.13 13.65
N GLY A 135 26.07 -1.18 13.28
CA GLY A 135 26.51 -2.25 14.17
C GLY A 135 25.41 -3.22 14.61
N GLU A 136 25.68 -3.97 15.65
CA GLU A 136 24.76 -4.97 16.20
C GLU A 136 23.45 -4.36 16.68
N LYS A 137 23.50 -3.16 17.26
CA LYS A 137 22.33 -2.45 17.76
C LYS A 137 21.38 -2.03 16.62
N GLY A 138 21.91 -1.60 15.50
CA GLY A 138 21.12 -1.30 14.31
C GLY A 138 20.42 -2.53 13.75
N PHE A 139 21.11 -3.66 13.70
CA PHE A 139 20.55 -4.93 13.27
C PHE A 139 19.44 -5.42 14.20
N SER A 140 19.67 -5.36 15.52
CA SER A 140 18.68 -5.73 16.54
C SER A 140 17.41 -4.88 16.48
N ASN A 141 17.53 -3.57 16.22
CA ASN A 141 16.37 -2.70 16.05
C ASN A 141 15.60 -3.00 14.77
N TRP A 142 16.30 -3.33 13.70
CA TRP A 142 15.67 -3.75 12.45
C TRP A 142 14.88 -5.03 12.64
N GLU A 143 15.45 -6.02 13.31
CA GLU A 143 14.81 -7.27 13.66
C GLU A 143 13.59 -7.06 14.56
N LEU A 144 13.71 -6.20 15.58
CA LEU A 144 12.60 -5.86 16.45
C LEU A 144 11.47 -5.18 15.69
N SER A 145 11.77 -4.28 14.77
CA SER A 145 10.77 -3.63 13.92
C SER A 145 10.00 -4.65 13.07
N ALA A 146 10.71 -5.62 12.48
CA ALA A 146 10.10 -6.70 11.71
C ALA A 146 9.21 -7.57 12.60
N ASN A 147 9.66 -7.93 13.80
CA ASN A 147 8.89 -8.73 14.76
C ASN A 147 7.63 -7.99 15.23
N ARG A 148 7.73 -6.68 15.45
CA ARG A 148 6.58 -5.83 15.82
C ARG A 148 5.56 -5.75 14.70
N ALA A 149 6.02 -5.60 13.46
CA ALA A 149 5.14 -5.62 12.30
C ALA A 149 4.42 -6.96 12.15
N ASN A 150 5.12 -8.08 12.35
CA ASN A 150 4.52 -9.41 12.33
C ASN A 150 3.49 -9.63 13.43
N ALA A 151 3.77 -9.18 14.64
CA ALA A 151 2.81 -9.25 15.76
C ALA A 151 1.55 -8.45 15.44
N SER A 152 1.71 -7.28 14.85
CA SER A 152 0.59 -6.43 14.42
C SER A 152 -0.23 -7.09 13.31
N ARG A 153 0.43 -7.71 12.34
CA ARG A 153 -0.25 -8.47 11.29
C ARG A 153 -1.12 -9.58 11.88
N ARG A 154 -0.59 -10.34 12.82
CA ARG A 154 -1.34 -11.42 13.45
C ARG A 154 -2.60 -10.92 14.15
N GLU A 155 -2.54 -9.77 14.81
CA GLU A 155 -3.72 -9.19 15.46
C GLU A 155 -4.75 -8.66 14.47
N LEU A 156 -4.31 -8.09 13.35
CA LEU A 156 -5.22 -7.71 12.25
C LEU A 156 -5.99 -8.93 11.73
N VAL A 157 -5.30 -10.06 11.58
CA VAL A 157 -5.91 -11.33 11.15
C VAL A 157 -6.89 -11.86 12.20
N VAL A 158 -6.55 -11.77 13.48
CA VAL A 158 -7.46 -12.17 14.57
C VAL A 158 -8.75 -11.34 14.51
N GLY A 159 -8.67 -10.07 14.15
CA GLY A 159 -9.82 -9.18 13.98
C GLY A 159 -10.71 -9.52 12.78
N GLY A 160 -10.18 -10.27 11.82
CA GLY A 160 -10.93 -10.70 10.65
C GLY A 160 -10.27 -10.40 9.31
N MET A 161 -9.13 -9.71 9.27
CA MET A 161 -8.45 -9.45 8.01
C MET A 161 -7.91 -10.76 7.42
N ASP A 162 -8.08 -10.94 6.11
CA ASP A 162 -7.49 -12.06 5.40
C ASP A 162 -5.96 -11.90 5.33
N ASP A 163 -5.22 -12.92 5.75
CA ASP A 163 -3.76 -12.92 5.76
C ASP A 163 -3.17 -12.73 4.35
N HIS A 164 -3.87 -13.17 3.32
CA HIS A 164 -3.46 -12.98 1.93
C HIS A 164 -3.46 -11.52 1.47
N LYS A 165 -4.11 -10.62 2.21
CA LYS A 165 -4.09 -9.19 1.92
C LYS A 165 -2.78 -8.53 2.30
N VAL A 166 -2.02 -9.12 3.22
CA VAL A 166 -0.74 -8.55 3.64
C VAL A 166 0.31 -8.83 2.59
N LEU A 167 0.75 -7.77 1.93
CA LEU A 167 1.76 -7.84 0.90
C LEU A 167 3.16 -7.86 1.50
N ARG A 168 3.38 -7.09 2.57
CA ARG A 168 4.68 -6.91 3.17
C ARG A 168 4.56 -6.55 4.65
N VAL A 169 5.53 -7.01 5.41
CA VAL A 169 5.62 -6.78 6.85
C VAL A 169 6.88 -5.99 7.20
#